data_b38aeed9e3f0f855e6465343165919bb
#
_entry.id   b38aeed9e3f0f855e6465343165919bb
#
_cell.length_a   1.000
_cell.length_b   1.000
_cell.length_c   1.000
_cell.angle_alpha   90.00
_cell.angle_beta   90.00
_cell.angle_gamma   90.00
#
_symmetry.space_group_name_H-M   'P 1'
#
loop_
_entity.id
_entity.type
_entity.pdbx_description
1 polymer ?
#
loop_
_entity_poly.entity_id
_entity_poly.type
_entity_poly.pdbx_seq_one_letter_code
_entity_poly.pdbx_strand_id
1 'polypeptide(L)'
;MIELSKSVSKINSSATITMSALANKLKSEGQDIISLSAGEPDFGTPKHIQEAAIKAIKAGKTKYTNPDGMPELKEAISQKFITENDLKYEATQISVGTGGKQILYNALMATLNPDDEVIIPAPYWVSYPDMVKLAGGSPKIVKTASENNYKLRPNDLRASI
;
A
#
# COMPACT_ATOMS: atom_id res chain seq x y z
N MET A 1 -6.47 31.81 10.97
CA MET A 1 -6.94 30.60 10.24
C MET A 1 -5.69 29.84 9.81
N ILE A 2 -5.61 28.54 10.07
CA ILE A 2 -4.44 27.74 9.62
C ILE A 2 -4.66 27.41 8.14
N GLU A 3 -3.71 27.74 7.31
CA GLU A 3 -3.71 27.41 5.88
C GLU A 3 -3.11 26.02 5.67
N LEU A 4 -3.77 25.18 4.86
CA LEU A 4 -3.28 23.83 4.55
C LEU A 4 -2.08 23.91 3.58
N SER A 5 -1.19 22.94 3.64
CA SER A 5 -0.05 22.87 2.72
C SER A 5 -0.53 22.70 1.28
N LYS A 6 0.22 23.29 0.34
CA LYS A 6 -0.04 23.15 -1.10
C LYS A 6 -0.01 21.69 -1.59
N SER A 7 0.73 20.82 -0.92
CA SER A 7 0.79 19.39 -1.25
C SER A 7 -0.53 18.70 -0.94
N VAL A 8 -1.15 18.99 0.22
CA VAL A 8 -2.43 18.40 0.62
C VAL A 8 -3.57 18.87 -0.29
N SER A 9 -3.52 20.12 -0.77
CA SER A 9 -4.54 20.64 -1.68
C SER A 9 -4.54 20.00 -3.08
N LYS A 10 -3.48 19.25 -3.42
CA LYS A 10 -3.38 18.51 -4.71
C LYS A 10 -4.07 17.15 -4.71
N ILE A 11 -4.54 16.67 -3.55
CA ILE A 11 -5.18 15.36 -3.42
C ILE A 11 -6.66 15.50 -3.13
N ASN A 12 -7.42 14.49 -3.53
CA ASN A 12 -8.85 14.38 -3.27
C ASN A 12 -9.13 13.44 -2.10
N SER A 13 -10.33 13.53 -1.53
CA SER A 13 -10.82 12.54 -0.58
C SER A 13 -10.80 11.13 -1.21
N SER A 14 -10.44 10.13 -0.43
CA SER A 14 -10.41 8.75 -0.91
C SER A 14 -11.80 8.30 -1.35
N ALA A 15 -11.95 7.96 -2.63
CA ALA A 15 -13.20 7.43 -3.18
C ALA A 15 -13.67 6.17 -2.43
N THR A 16 -12.75 5.29 -2.05
CA THR A 16 -13.04 4.08 -1.28
C THR A 16 -13.65 4.41 0.08
N ILE A 17 -13.07 5.37 0.82
CA ILE A 17 -13.60 5.79 2.14
C ILE A 17 -14.97 6.42 1.98
N THR A 18 -15.15 7.30 0.99
CA THR A 18 -16.44 7.96 0.72
C THR A 18 -17.54 6.94 0.38
N MET A 19 -17.23 5.97 -0.48
CA MET A 19 -18.17 4.91 -0.84
C MET A 19 -18.51 3.99 0.33
N SER A 20 -17.51 3.63 1.13
CA SER A 20 -17.73 2.82 2.35
C SER A 20 -18.61 3.55 3.37
N ALA A 21 -18.37 4.84 3.57
CA ALA A 21 -19.19 5.67 4.46
C ALA A 21 -20.64 5.77 3.97
N LEU A 22 -20.83 5.96 2.66
CA LEU A 22 -22.17 5.98 2.06
C LEU A 22 -22.89 4.63 2.21
N ALA A 23 -22.21 3.52 1.93
CA ALA A 23 -22.79 2.18 2.09
C ALA A 23 -23.21 1.91 3.54
N ASN A 24 -22.36 2.28 4.51
CA ASN A 24 -22.68 2.13 5.93
C ASN A 24 -23.86 3.00 6.36
N LYS A 25 -23.95 4.23 5.87
CA LYS A 25 -25.07 5.12 6.11
C LYS A 25 -26.38 4.51 5.59
N LEU A 26 -26.41 4.07 4.33
CA LEU A 26 -27.62 3.46 3.73
C LEU A 26 -28.04 2.17 4.48
N LYS A 27 -27.09 1.34 4.90
CA LYS A 27 -27.38 0.18 5.76
C LYS A 27 -28.01 0.58 7.10
N SER A 28 -27.50 1.64 7.74
CA SER A 28 -28.07 2.14 9.00
C SER A 28 -29.48 2.72 8.85
N GLU A 29 -29.83 3.15 7.65
CA GLU A 29 -31.18 3.60 7.26
C GLU A 29 -32.12 2.44 6.89
N GLY A 30 -31.67 1.18 7.04
CA GLY A 30 -32.47 -0.03 6.78
C GLY A 30 -32.48 -0.50 5.33
N GLN A 31 -31.63 0.06 4.47
CA GLN A 31 -31.53 -0.38 3.08
C GLN A 31 -30.68 -1.66 2.96
N ASP A 32 -31.12 -2.59 2.11
CA ASP A 32 -30.34 -3.80 1.78
C ASP A 32 -29.23 -3.48 0.78
N ILE A 33 -28.03 -3.19 1.30
CA ILE A 33 -26.85 -2.78 0.52
C ILE A 33 -25.77 -3.85 0.56
N ILE A 34 -25.35 -4.32 -0.60
CA ILE A 34 -24.14 -5.11 -0.77
C ILE A 34 -22.99 -4.16 -1.10
N SER A 35 -22.00 -4.05 -0.19
CA SER A 35 -20.85 -3.17 -0.38
C SER A 35 -19.69 -3.93 -1.01
N LEU A 36 -19.20 -3.44 -2.15
CA LEU A 36 -17.97 -3.91 -2.83
C LEU A 36 -16.89 -2.81 -2.86
N SER A 37 -16.97 -1.84 -1.94
CA SER A 37 -16.12 -0.65 -1.96
C SER A 37 -14.74 -0.84 -1.34
N ALA A 38 -14.59 -1.77 -0.39
CA ALA A 38 -13.31 -2.07 0.26
C ALA A 38 -13.01 -3.58 0.15
N GLY A 39 -11.77 -3.90 -0.23
CA GLY A 39 -11.27 -5.27 -0.21
C GLY A 39 -10.73 -5.60 1.17
N GLU A 40 -11.38 -6.50 1.88
CA GLU A 40 -10.98 -7.00 3.20
C GLU A 40 -11.19 -8.52 3.23
N PRO A 41 -10.24 -9.30 3.77
CA PRO A 41 -10.46 -10.74 3.96
C PRO A 41 -11.67 -10.99 4.88
N ASP A 42 -12.55 -11.89 4.49
CA ASP A 42 -13.71 -12.31 5.28
C ASP A 42 -13.37 -13.31 6.39
N PHE A 43 -12.15 -13.86 6.37
CA PHE A 43 -11.60 -14.69 7.44
C PHE A 43 -10.88 -13.84 8.48
N GLY A 44 -11.09 -14.14 9.76
CA GLY A 44 -10.31 -13.55 10.84
C GLY A 44 -8.85 -14.00 10.83
N THR A 45 -8.02 -13.31 11.61
CA THR A 45 -6.62 -13.71 11.79
C THR A 45 -6.51 -15.18 12.25
N PRO A 46 -5.67 -16.01 11.62
CA PRO A 46 -5.48 -17.42 12.02
C PRO A 46 -5.11 -17.55 13.49
N LYS A 47 -5.67 -18.57 14.16
CA LYS A 47 -5.55 -18.75 15.62
C LYS A 47 -4.11 -18.77 16.11
N HIS A 48 -3.22 -19.48 15.43
CA HIS A 48 -1.80 -19.53 15.81
C HIS A 48 -1.10 -18.16 15.76
N ILE A 49 -1.51 -17.27 14.85
CA ILE A 49 -0.98 -15.91 14.76
C ILE A 49 -1.51 -15.05 15.91
N GLN A 50 -2.81 -15.19 16.25
CA GLN A 50 -3.40 -14.51 17.42
C GLN A 50 -2.67 -14.91 18.70
N GLU A 51 -2.45 -16.22 18.90
CA GLU A 51 -1.77 -16.76 20.08
C GLU A 51 -0.31 -16.28 20.18
N ALA A 52 0.40 -16.19 19.03
CA ALA A 52 1.75 -15.65 18.99
C ALA A 52 1.79 -14.17 19.40
N ALA A 53 0.84 -13.36 18.92
CA ALA A 53 0.72 -11.95 19.31
C ALA A 53 0.43 -11.78 20.81
N ILE A 54 -0.51 -12.56 21.35
CA ILE A 54 -0.85 -12.55 22.79
C ILE A 54 0.39 -12.95 23.63
N LYS A 55 1.11 -13.98 23.22
CA LYS A 55 2.36 -14.39 23.88
C LYS A 55 3.41 -13.30 23.87
N ALA A 56 3.59 -12.61 22.77
CA ALA A 56 4.53 -11.50 22.65
C ALA A 56 4.17 -10.33 23.58
N ILE A 57 2.88 -9.96 23.64
CA ILE A 57 2.37 -8.92 24.57
C ILE A 57 2.66 -9.32 26.02
N LYS A 58 2.30 -10.54 26.42
CA LYS A 58 2.54 -11.05 27.79
C LYS A 58 4.03 -11.12 28.16
N ALA A 59 4.88 -11.34 27.17
CA ALA A 59 6.34 -11.32 27.33
C ALA A 59 6.95 -9.90 27.35
N GLY A 60 6.13 -8.84 27.31
CA GLY A 60 6.60 -7.46 27.36
C GLY A 60 7.25 -6.96 26.07
N LYS A 61 7.05 -7.64 24.93
CA LYS A 61 7.56 -7.19 23.61
C LYS A 61 6.74 -6.02 23.07
N THR A 62 6.69 -4.91 23.83
CA THR A 62 5.87 -3.72 23.54
C THR A 62 6.72 -2.44 23.58
N LYS A 63 8.03 -2.56 23.43
CA LYS A 63 8.98 -1.43 23.42
C LYS A 63 9.38 -1.07 21.99
N TYR A 64 10.14 0.02 21.86
CA TYR A 64 10.70 0.43 20.57
C TYR A 64 11.53 -0.67 19.93
N THR A 65 11.41 -0.77 18.62
CA THR A 65 12.22 -1.67 17.77
C THR A 65 13.12 -0.83 16.87
N ASN A 66 13.96 -1.48 16.08
CA ASN A 66 14.75 -0.80 15.07
C ASN A 66 13.79 -0.12 14.04
N PRO A 67 14.14 1.08 13.54
CA PRO A 67 13.30 1.81 12.58
C PRO A 67 13.00 1.03 11.29
N ASP A 68 13.90 0.18 10.86
CA ASP A 68 13.82 -0.65 9.65
C ASP A 68 13.24 -2.05 9.88
N GLY A 69 12.79 -2.33 11.12
CA GLY A 69 12.15 -3.59 11.52
C GLY A 69 12.98 -4.43 12.48
N MET A 70 12.33 -5.40 13.11
CA MET A 70 12.97 -6.34 14.02
C MET A 70 13.88 -7.30 13.24
N PRO A 71 15.12 -7.59 13.72
CA PRO A 71 16.02 -8.50 13.04
C PRO A 71 15.41 -9.87 12.74
N GLU A 72 14.73 -10.46 13.71
CA GLU A 72 14.10 -11.77 13.57
C GLU A 72 13.01 -11.79 12.48
N LEU A 73 12.25 -10.69 12.33
CA LEU A 73 11.26 -10.55 11.26
C LEU A 73 11.93 -10.41 9.90
N LYS A 74 13.03 -9.64 9.80
CA LYS A 74 13.78 -9.46 8.56
C LYS A 74 14.41 -10.76 8.09
N GLU A 75 14.95 -11.55 9.00
CA GLU A 75 15.47 -12.90 8.73
C GLU A 75 14.37 -13.84 8.24
N ALA A 76 13.19 -13.82 8.89
CA ALA A 76 12.04 -14.62 8.45
C ALA A 76 11.53 -14.21 7.06
N ILE A 77 11.54 -12.91 6.72
CA ILE A 77 11.19 -12.41 5.39
C ILE A 77 12.25 -12.86 4.36
N SER A 78 13.54 -12.76 4.67
CA SER A 78 14.62 -13.25 3.80
C SER A 78 14.43 -14.73 3.49
N GLN A 79 14.21 -15.56 4.51
CA GLN A 79 13.94 -16.99 4.33
C GLN A 79 12.69 -17.26 3.50
N LYS A 80 11.60 -16.53 3.74
CA LYS A 80 10.37 -16.62 2.94
C LYS A 80 10.62 -16.30 1.47
N PHE A 81 11.40 -15.28 1.16
CA PHE A 81 11.76 -14.92 -0.21
C PHE A 81 12.54 -16.04 -0.90
N ILE A 82 13.46 -16.70 -0.21
CA ILE A 82 14.20 -17.84 -0.75
C ILE A 82 13.25 -19.02 -1.03
N THR A 83 12.43 -19.40 -0.05
CA THR A 83 11.64 -20.64 -0.13
C THR A 83 10.39 -20.55 -1.01
N GLU A 84 9.78 -19.37 -1.10
CA GLU A 84 8.50 -19.20 -1.79
C GLU A 84 8.58 -18.39 -3.08
N ASN A 85 9.62 -17.60 -3.25
CA ASN A 85 9.73 -16.67 -4.37
C ASN A 85 10.99 -16.88 -5.24
N ASP A 86 11.91 -17.76 -4.83
CA ASP A 86 13.22 -17.93 -5.46
C ASP A 86 14.02 -16.61 -5.56
N LEU A 87 13.92 -15.78 -4.52
CA LEU A 87 14.60 -14.50 -4.41
C LEU A 87 15.56 -14.52 -3.21
N LYS A 88 16.80 -14.08 -3.43
CA LYS A 88 17.81 -14.00 -2.39
C LYS A 88 18.06 -12.54 -2.00
N TYR A 89 17.66 -12.18 -0.79
CA TYR A 89 17.93 -10.89 -0.15
C TYR A 89 18.47 -11.11 1.25
N GLU A 90 19.51 -10.39 1.61
CA GLU A 90 20.03 -10.37 2.98
C GLU A 90 19.10 -9.53 3.90
N ALA A 91 19.06 -9.84 5.19
CA ALA A 91 18.24 -9.10 6.15
C ALA A 91 18.53 -7.57 6.15
N THR A 92 19.77 -7.18 5.83
CA THR A 92 20.19 -5.77 5.69
C THR A 92 19.56 -5.04 4.50
N GLN A 93 19.04 -5.77 3.52
CA GLN A 93 18.36 -5.23 2.33
C GLN A 93 16.83 -5.15 2.52
N ILE A 94 16.34 -5.45 3.71
CA ILE A 94 14.91 -5.51 4.03
C ILE A 94 14.54 -4.40 5.00
N SER A 95 13.54 -3.62 4.67
CA SER A 95 12.88 -2.66 5.57
C SER A 95 11.44 -3.05 5.78
N VAL A 96 10.97 -2.99 7.02
CA VAL A 96 9.60 -3.31 7.40
C VAL A 96 8.86 -2.04 7.80
N GLY A 97 7.64 -1.90 7.32
CA GLY A 97 6.77 -0.77 7.65
C GLY A 97 5.37 -1.20 8.04
N THR A 98 4.56 -0.25 8.48
CA THR A 98 3.18 -0.47 8.88
C THR A 98 2.27 -0.55 7.65
N GLY A 99 2.32 -1.72 6.99
CA GLY A 99 1.56 -2.00 5.78
C GLY A 99 2.21 -1.47 4.50
N GLY A 100 1.81 -2.06 3.36
CA GLY A 100 2.39 -1.77 2.05
C GLY A 100 2.27 -0.31 1.61
N LYS A 101 1.21 0.40 2.04
CA LYS A 101 1.03 1.82 1.73
C LYS A 101 2.17 2.68 2.29
N GLN A 102 2.59 2.44 3.53
CA GLN A 102 3.70 3.17 4.14
C GLN A 102 5.01 2.91 3.39
N ILE A 103 5.28 1.65 3.03
CA ILE A 103 6.50 1.29 2.30
C ILE A 103 6.56 1.97 0.94
N LEU A 104 5.45 1.93 0.17
CA LEU A 104 5.37 2.59 -1.13
C LEU A 104 5.55 4.10 -1.02
N TYR A 105 4.90 4.73 -0.04
CA TYR A 105 5.04 6.17 0.17
C TYR A 105 6.45 6.56 0.60
N ASN A 106 7.07 5.80 1.50
CA ASN A 106 8.45 6.02 1.91
C ASN A 106 9.44 5.87 0.74
N ALA A 107 9.22 4.87 -0.12
CA ALA A 107 10.04 4.68 -1.32
C ALA A 107 9.92 5.88 -2.27
N LEU A 108 8.69 6.36 -2.53
CA LEU A 108 8.47 7.55 -3.35
C LEU A 108 9.12 8.80 -2.75
N MET A 109 8.95 9.01 -1.43
CA MET A 109 9.57 10.14 -0.73
C MET A 109 11.10 10.10 -0.75
N ALA A 110 11.69 8.91 -0.76
CA ALA A 110 13.15 8.74 -0.77
C ALA A 110 13.77 8.86 -2.17
N THR A 111 12.97 8.73 -3.24
CA THR A 111 13.50 8.60 -4.60
C THR A 111 13.03 9.70 -5.56
N LEU A 112 11.91 10.37 -5.29
CA LEU A 112 11.36 11.39 -6.19
C LEU A 112 11.86 12.79 -5.86
N ASN A 113 12.22 13.52 -6.90
CA ASN A 113 12.40 14.96 -6.89
C ASN A 113 11.18 15.66 -7.52
N PRO A 114 11.04 16.99 -7.37
CA PRO A 114 10.04 17.75 -8.11
C PRO A 114 10.14 17.47 -9.63
N ASP A 115 8.98 17.28 -10.26
CA ASP A 115 8.80 17.00 -11.68
C ASP A 115 9.21 15.59 -12.17
N ASP A 116 9.75 14.73 -11.32
CA ASP A 116 9.96 13.32 -11.68
C ASP A 116 8.63 12.65 -12.03
N GLU A 117 8.60 11.90 -13.13
CA GLU A 117 7.42 11.16 -13.56
C GLU A 117 7.41 9.73 -13.02
N VAL A 118 6.24 9.28 -12.54
CA VAL A 118 6.01 7.91 -12.10
C VAL A 118 4.97 7.25 -12.97
N ILE A 119 5.37 6.21 -13.72
CA ILE A 119 4.47 5.45 -14.58
C ILE A 119 3.61 4.52 -13.73
N ILE A 120 2.29 4.64 -13.89
CA ILE A 120 1.29 3.85 -13.17
C ILE A 120 0.40 3.13 -14.18
N PRO A 121 0.55 1.80 -14.36
CA PRO A 121 -0.35 1.02 -15.20
C PRO A 121 -1.78 1.00 -14.65
N ALA A 122 -2.77 1.29 -15.50
CA ALA A 122 -4.18 1.23 -15.13
C ALA A 122 -4.79 -0.10 -15.62
N PRO A 123 -5.70 -0.74 -14.84
CA PRO A 123 -6.27 -0.28 -13.57
C PRO A 123 -5.29 -0.35 -12.41
N TYR A 124 -5.38 0.60 -11.49
CA TYR A 124 -4.48 0.73 -10.34
C TYR A 124 -5.27 1.03 -9.06
N TRP A 125 -4.63 0.84 -7.92
CA TRP A 125 -5.20 1.22 -6.64
C TRP A 125 -5.24 2.75 -6.50
N VAL A 126 -6.39 3.27 -6.08
CA VAL A 126 -6.72 4.71 -6.05
C VAL A 126 -5.69 5.60 -5.33
N SER A 127 -4.91 5.05 -4.40
CA SER A 127 -3.92 5.82 -3.65
C SER A 127 -2.61 6.09 -4.41
N TYR A 128 -2.29 5.35 -5.46
CA TYR A 128 -0.98 5.48 -6.12
C TYR A 128 -0.73 6.87 -6.69
N PRO A 129 -1.65 7.47 -7.49
CA PRO A 129 -1.42 8.81 -8.02
C PRO A 129 -1.27 9.87 -6.92
N ASP A 130 -2.04 9.76 -5.86
CA ASP A 130 -2.01 10.73 -4.77
C ASP A 130 -0.73 10.62 -3.94
N MET A 131 -0.21 9.41 -3.72
CA MET A 131 1.10 9.23 -3.08
C MET A 131 2.23 9.85 -3.90
N VAL A 132 2.21 9.70 -5.23
CA VAL A 132 3.19 10.33 -6.13
C VAL A 132 3.12 11.85 -6.03
N LYS A 133 1.92 12.44 -6.10
CA LYS A 133 1.72 13.90 -5.97
C LYS A 133 2.18 14.43 -4.61
N LEU A 134 1.90 13.70 -3.52
CA LEU A 134 2.34 14.08 -2.18
C LEU A 134 3.86 14.01 -2.04
N ALA A 135 4.51 13.06 -2.71
CA ALA A 135 5.96 12.95 -2.76
C ALA A 135 6.63 13.99 -3.68
N GLY A 136 5.85 14.81 -4.38
CA GLY A 136 6.35 15.89 -5.25
C GLY A 136 6.46 15.50 -6.73
N GLY A 137 6.23 14.24 -7.09
CA GLY A 137 6.29 13.75 -8.46
C GLY A 137 4.99 13.93 -9.25
N SER A 138 5.03 13.56 -10.53
CA SER A 138 3.94 13.62 -11.49
C SER A 138 3.49 12.20 -11.89
N PRO A 139 2.24 11.77 -11.59
CA PRO A 139 1.77 10.45 -11.98
C PRO A 139 1.46 10.41 -13.48
N LYS A 140 2.06 9.47 -14.19
CA LYS A 140 1.81 9.21 -15.63
C LYS A 140 1.05 7.91 -15.80
N ILE A 141 -0.24 8.02 -16.11
CA ILE A 141 -1.13 6.87 -16.20
C ILE A 141 -1.01 6.22 -17.58
N VAL A 142 -0.69 4.92 -17.60
CA VAL A 142 -0.62 4.11 -18.82
C VAL A 142 -1.76 3.12 -18.83
N LYS A 143 -2.66 3.24 -19.81
CA LYS A 143 -3.78 2.31 -19.96
C LYS A 143 -3.28 0.93 -20.38
N THR A 144 -3.74 -0.08 -19.69
CA THR A 144 -3.61 -1.48 -20.10
C THR A 144 -4.97 -2.04 -20.52
N ALA A 145 -4.98 -3.15 -21.23
CA ALA A 145 -6.20 -3.70 -21.82
C ALA A 145 -6.42 -5.16 -21.43
N SER A 146 -7.67 -5.59 -21.41
CA SER A 146 -8.08 -6.97 -21.09
C SER A 146 -7.45 -8.00 -22.01
N GLU A 147 -7.24 -7.64 -23.29
CA GLU A 147 -6.61 -8.49 -24.32
C GLU A 147 -5.18 -8.91 -23.95
N ASN A 148 -4.52 -8.11 -23.07
CA ASN A 148 -3.19 -8.40 -22.53
C ASN A 148 -3.23 -8.78 -21.05
N ASN A 149 -4.38 -9.23 -20.56
CA ASN A 149 -4.57 -9.54 -19.12
C ASN A 149 -4.14 -8.38 -18.20
N TYR A 150 -4.39 -7.15 -18.62
CA TYR A 150 -3.99 -5.92 -17.90
C TYR A 150 -2.49 -5.82 -17.59
N LYS A 151 -1.64 -6.45 -18.40
CA LYS A 151 -0.18 -6.34 -18.28
C LYS A 151 0.36 -5.19 -19.12
N LEU A 152 1.29 -4.44 -18.56
CA LEU A 152 2.03 -3.39 -19.27
C LEU A 152 2.91 -4.02 -20.36
N ARG A 153 2.76 -3.58 -21.62
CA ARG A 153 3.58 -4.02 -22.73
C ARG A 153 4.84 -3.15 -22.87
N PRO A 154 5.96 -3.70 -23.37
CA PRO A 154 7.18 -2.92 -23.60
C PRO A 154 6.99 -1.68 -24.48
N ASN A 155 6.12 -1.77 -25.48
CA ASN A 155 5.84 -0.64 -26.37
C ASN A 155 5.05 0.47 -25.68
N ASP A 156 4.08 0.10 -24.80
CA ASP A 156 3.31 1.07 -24.02
C ASP A 156 4.23 1.80 -23.03
N LEU A 157 5.17 1.06 -22.42
CA LEU A 157 6.18 1.66 -21.55
C LEU A 157 7.07 2.63 -22.31
N ARG A 158 7.62 2.24 -23.49
CA ARG A 158 8.47 3.14 -24.31
C ARG A 158 7.74 4.40 -24.75
N ALA A 159 6.46 4.29 -25.11
CA ALA A 159 5.65 5.44 -25.51
C ALA A 159 5.34 6.38 -24.32
N SER A 160 5.62 5.96 -23.11
CA SER A 160 5.32 6.70 -21.88
C SER A 160 6.58 7.34 -21.27
N ILE A 161 7.75 7.05 -21.79
CA ILE A 161 9.02 7.67 -21.44
C ILE A 161 9.32 8.77 -22.47
#